data_d880faa64e0655a02b0d79b5e8035c53
#
_entry.id   d880faa64e0655a02b0d79b5e8035c53
#
_cell.length_a   1.000
_cell.length_b   1.000
_cell.length_c   1.000
_cell.angle_alpha   90.00
_cell.angle_beta   90.00
_cell.angle_gamma   90.00
#
_symmetry.space_group_name_H-M   'P 1'
#
loop_
_entity.id
_entity.type
_entity.pdbx_description
1 polymer ?
#
loop_
_entity_poly.entity_id
_entity_poly.type
_entity_poly.pdbx_seq_one_letter_code
_entity_poly.pdbx_strand_id
1 'polypeptide(L)'
;EVESSRPVTLTEENLTGLFMHTDVRPSGSFACSNPLLNKIWEATMQAYRSNLHSIPTDCPQREKNGWTADAHIAIDLGLLGFDGITLYEKWMDDIIDNQREAGEISGIIPSSGWGYGEWPGPVWDAVMFIIPNALYDYYGESRSIERLYPTMLRYLDYLKTKEKDGYLPFGLGDWVYWKATTNNEYTSTAYYYLDYKLMARFASLLGKDAAPYQEKANTLKSLINQKFFKAETSVYAEGTQTAQALALYLGLVPEGKEQLVADKLRE
;
A
#
# COMPACT_ATOMS: atom_id res chain seq x y z
N GLU A 1 14.76 -14.68 -27.62
CA GLU A 1 14.73 -15.48 -28.85
C GLU A 1 15.55 -14.76 -29.92
N VAL A 2 16.37 -15.50 -30.70
CA VAL A 2 17.14 -14.96 -31.84
C VAL A 2 16.74 -15.73 -33.07
N GLU A 3 16.17 -15.02 -34.05
CA GLU A 3 15.84 -15.56 -35.37
C GLU A 3 16.79 -15.00 -36.42
N SER A 4 17.24 -15.86 -37.34
CA SER A 4 18.12 -15.45 -38.43
C SER A 4 17.81 -16.20 -39.71
N SER A 5 17.87 -15.52 -40.85
CA SER A 5 17.74 -16.09 -42.18
C SER A 5 19.00 -16.86 -42.63
N ARG A 6 20.08 -16.83 -41.87
CA ARG A 6 21.33 -17.53 -42.12
C ARG A 6 21.75 -18.28 -40.85
N PRO A 7 22.51 -19.38 -40.96
CA PRO A 7 23.10 -20.02 -39.78
C PRO A 7 23.98 -19.02 -39.02
N VAL A 8 23.71 -18.91 -37.70
CA VAL A 8 24.47 -18.06 -36.79
C VAL A 8 24.93 -18.90 -35.62
N THR A 9 26.21 -18.87 -35.32
CA THR A 9 26.74 -19.45 -34.09
C THR A 9 26.79 -18.36 -33.03
N LEU A 10 26.01 -18.53 -31.95
CA LEU A 10 26.01 -17.63 -30.80
C LEU A 10 26.93 -18.20 -29.73
N THR A 11 27.81 -17.34 -29.21
CA THR A 11 28.68 -17.61 -28.06
C THR A 11 28.31 -16.67 -26.93
N GLU A 12 28.79 -16.94 -25.72
CA GLU A 12 28.62 -16.04 -24.58
C GLU A 12 29.17 -14.62 -24.85
N GLU A 13 30.15 -14.51 -25.70
CA GLU A 13 30.73 -13.21 -26.08
C GLU A 13 29.84 -12.39 -27.03
N ASN A 14 28.89 -13.04 -27.72
CA ASN A 14 27.99 -12.39 -28.67
C ASN A 14 26.67 -11.92 -28.03
N LEU A 15 26.39 -12.31 -26.81
CA LEU A 15 25.16 -11.97 -26.09
C LEU A 15 25.48 -11.36 -24.74
N THR A 16 25.00 -10.14 -24.53
CA THR A 16 25.09 -9.46 -23.25
C THR A 16 23.69 -9.14 -22.74
N GLY A 17 23.32 -9.66 -21.57
CA GLY A 17 22.11 -9.27 -20.87
C GLY A 17 22.33 -7.95 -20.12
N LEU A 18 21.45 -6.97 -20.33
CA LEU A 18 21.45 -5.71 -19.59
C LEU A 18 20.33 -5.73 -18.57
N PHE A 19 20.70 -5.65 -17.28
CA PHE A 19 19.72 -5.47 -16.21
C PHE A 19 19.50 -3.97 -16.00
N MET A 20 18.28 -3.50 -16.28
CA MET A 20 17.90 -2.10 -16.16
C MET A 20 16.92 -1.92 -15.00
N HIS A 21 17.17 -0.92 -14.18
CA HIS A 21 16.29 -0.52 -13.08
C HIS A 21 16.59 0.93 -12.69
N THR A 22 15.69 1.55 -11.90
CA THR A 22 15.98 2.86 -11.27
C THR A 22 17.20 2.73 -10.35
N ASP A 23 18.11 3.69 -10.46
CA ASP A 23 19.33 3.73 -9.64
C ASP A 23 18.98 4.02 -8.17
N VAL A 24 18.85 2.96 -7.39
CA VAL A 24 18.65 3.00 -5.94
C VAL A 24 19.83 2.32 -5.26
N ARG A 25 20.45 3.00 -4.31
CA ARG A 25 21.60 2.46 -3.58
C ARG A 25 21.14 1.46 -2.52
N PRO A 26 21.80 0.31 -2.37
CA PRO A 26 21.56 -0.56 -1.21
C PRO A 26 21.81 0.21 0.10
N SER A 27 20.86 0.13 1.04
CA SER A 27 20.96 0.76 2.36
C SER A 27 20.92 -0.25 3.49
N GLY A 28 20.38 -1.45 3.25
CA GLY A 28 20.28 -2.51 4.22
C GLY A 28 20.96 -3.80 3.78
N SER A 29 21.28 -4.64 4.75
CA SER A 29 21.80 -5.99 4.51
C SER A 29 21.26 -6.97 5.56
N PHE A 30 21.15 -8.23 5.18
CA PHE A 30 20.76 -9.30 6.08
C PHE A 30 21.66 -10.51 5.88
N ALA A 31 22.13 -11.09 6.99
CA ALA A 31 22.84 -12.35 6.99
C ALA A 31 22.54 -13.13 8.29
N CYS A 32 22.35 -14.42 8.17
CA CYS A 32 22.18 -15.32 9.32
C CYS A 32 22.79 -16.69 9.03
N SER A 33 22.81 -17.57 10.05
CA SER A 33 23.35 -18.93 9.93
C SER A 33 22.51 -19.86 9.04
N ASN A 34 21.26 -19.51 8.75
CA ASN A 34 20.40 -20.30 7.87
C ASN A 34 20.55 -19.82 6.41
N PRO A 35 21.18 -20.64 5.51
CA PRO A 35 21.42 -20.24 4.13
C PRO A 35 20.15 -20.05 3.32
N LEU A 36 19.04 -20.69 3.68
CA LEU A 36 17.76 -20.50 3.00
C LEU A 36 17.21 -19.09 3.23
N LEU A 37 17.29 -18.57 4.45
CA LEU A 37 16.84 -17.21 4.76
C LEU A 37 17.69 -16.16 4.02
N ASN A 38 19.01 -16.38 3.91
CA ASN A 38 19.88 -15.50 3.13
C ASN A 38 19.46 -15.46 1.65
N LYS A 39 19.19 -16.63 1.05
CA LYS A 39 18.69 -16.72 -0.33
C LYS A 39 17.33 -16.07 -0.52
N ILE A 40 16.42 -16.20 0.45
CA ILE A 40 15.11 -15.52 0.41
C ILE A 40 15.31 -14.01 0.40
N TRP A 41 16.18 -13.49 1.28
CA TRP A 41 16.51 -12.06 1.28
C TRP A 41 17.06 -11.59 -0.08
N GLU A 42 18.07 -12.27 -0.62
CA GLU A 42 18.68 -11.93 -1.90
C GLU A 42 17.64 -11.95 -3.05
N ALA A 43 16.82 -13.00 -3.12
CA ALA A 43 15.78 -13.12 -4.14
C ALA A 43 14.71 -12.01 -4.00
N THR A 44 14.34 -11.67 -2.77
CA THR A 44 13.37 -10.62 -2.48
C THR A 44 13.88 -9.23 -2.89
N MET A 45 15.13 -8.90 -2.54
CA MET A 45 15.79 -7.66 -2.96
C MET A 45 15.93 -7.57 -4.49
N GLN A 46 16.26 -8.69 -5.13
CA GLN A 46 16.34 -8.74 -6.59
C GLN A 46 14.95 -8.56 -7.24
N ALA A 47 13.92 -9.20 -6.73
CA ALA A 47 12.54 -9.03 -7.21
C ALA A 47 12.07 -7.58 -7.06
N TYR A 48 12.29 -6.97 -5.90
CA TYR A 48 11.95 -5.58 -5.67
C TYR A 48 12.65 -4.64 -6.66
N ARG A 49 13.97 -4.76 -6.81
CA ARG A 49 14.76 -3.94 -7.74
C ARG A 49 14.32 -4.11 -9.19
N SER A 50 13.89 -5.32 -9.59
CA SER A 50 13.36 -5.60 -10.93
C SER A 50 12.03 -4.89 -11.21
N ASN A 51 11.37 -4.38 -10.18
CA ASN A 51 10.11 -3.63 -10.26
C ASN A 51 10.29 -2.11 -10.11
N LEU A 52 11.52 -1.59 -10.20
CA LEU A 52 11.78 -0.15 -10.11
C LEU A 52 12.17 0.41 -11.48
N HIS A 53 11.22 1.04 -12.16
CA HIS A 53 11.40 1.64 -13.50
C HIS A 53 10.85 3.07 -13.53
N SER A 54 11.51 4.02 -12.84
CA SER A 54 11.07 5.40 -12.55
C SER A 54 9.82 5.50 -11.67
N ILE A 55 9.13 4.38 -11.50
CA ILE A 55 7.99 4.14 -10.62
C ILE A 55 8.12 2.73 -10.02
N PRO A 56 7.50 2.43 -8.89
CA PRO A 56 7.31 1.05 -8.47
C PRO A 56 6.27 0.38 -9.38
N THR A 57 6.57 -0.83 -9.88
CA THR A 57 5.66 -1.58 -10.74
C THR A 57 5.20 -2.86 -10.03
N ASP A 58 4.03 -3.34 -10.41
CA ASP A 58 3.42 -4.58 -9.90
C ASP A 58 4.20 -5.83 -10.32
N CYS A 59 4.62 -5.86 -11.57
CA CYS A 59 5.38 -6.98 -12.13
C CYS A 59 6.31 -6.51 -13.27
N PRO A 60 7.55 -7.09 -13.37
CA PRO A 60 8.56 -6.58 -14.30
C PRO A 60 8.33 -7.06 -15.74
N GLN A 61 7.53 -8.12 -15.95
CA GLN A 61 7.42 -8.77 -17.28
C GLN A 61 6.04 -8.70 -17.91
N ARG A 62 4.96 -8.55 -17.14
CA ARG A 62 3.58 -8.60 -17.65
C ARG A 62 2.96 -7.21 -17.76
N GLU A 63 2.35 -6.71 -16.69
CA GLU A 63 1.59 -5.46 -16.70
C GLU A 63 2.50 -4.25 -16.72
N LYS A 64 3.55 -4.22 -15.90
CA LYS A 64 4.53 -3.12 -15.78
C LYS A 64 3.86 -1.79 -15.42
N ASN A 65 2.82 -1.87 -14.62
CA ASN A 65 2.00 -0.74 -14.20
C ASN A 65 2.36 -0.29 -12.79
N GLY A 66 2.17 0.99 -12.51
CA GLY A 66 2.34 1.56 -11.18
C GLY A 66 1.11 1.32 -10.30
N TRP A 67 0.78 0.06 -10.03
CA TRP A 67 -0.30 -0.31 -9.12
C TRP A 67 -0.01 0.20 -7.71
N THR A 68 -0.95 0.96 -7.16
CA THR A 68 -0.73 1.72 -5.93
C THR A 68 -0.74 0.85 -4.68
N ALA A 69 -1.57 -0.20 -4.65
CA ALA A 69 -1.56 -1.16 -3.54
C ALA A 69 -0.25 -1.95 -3.48
N ASP A 70 0.23 -2.45 -4.63
CA ASP A 70 1.48 -3.20 -4.72
C ASP A 70 2.66 -2.38 -4.18
N ALA A 71 2.70 -1.09 -4.52
CA ALA A 71 3.74 -0.19 -4.06
C ALA A 71 3.70 0.04 -2.54
N HIS A 72 2.53 0.31 -1.95
CA HIS A 72 2.46 0.60 -0.53
C HIS A 72 2.62 -0.64 0.35
N ILE A 73 2.25 -1.83 -0.13
CA ILE A 73 2.51 -3.10 0.58
C ILE A 73 4.02 -3.39 0.63
N ALA A 74 4.76 -3.03 -0.42
CA ALA A 74 6.19 -3.30 -0.53
C ALA A 74 7.08 -2.17 0.03
N ILE A 75 6.52 -1.06 0.53
CA ILE A 75 7.30 0.13 0.89
C ILE A 75 8.33 -0.14 2.00
N ASP A 76 7.95 -0.81 3.07
CA ASP A 76 8.86 -1.11 4.18
C ASP A 76 10.03 -2.00 3.72
N LEU A 77 9.73 -3.03 2.93
CA LEU A 77 10.75 -3.87 2.31
C LEU A 77 11.73 -3.06 1.48
N GLY A 78 11.19 -2.15 0.67
CA GLY A 78 11.96 -1.27 -0.20
C GLY A 78 12.89 -0.35 0.59
N LEU A 79 12.39 0.32 1.61
CA LEU A 79 13.16 1.27 2.40
C LEU A 79 14.14 0.60 3.37
N LEU A 80 13.88 -0.65 3.78
CA LEU A 80 14.86 -1.46 4.50
C LEU A 80 16.04 -1.89 3.62
N GLY A 81 15.81 -2.16 2.34
CA GLY A 81 16.82 -2.66 1.42
C GLY A 81 17.55 -1.58 0.63
N PHE A 82 16.90 -0.47 0.33
CA PHE A 82 17.39 0.55 -0.59
C PHE A 82 17.09 1.97 -0.12
N ASP A 83 17.98 2.89 -0.48
CA ASP A 83 17.75 4.33 -0.36
C ASP A 83 16.84 4.78 -1.52
N GLY A 84 15.54 4.72 -1.27
CA GLY A 84 14.50 4.96 -2.28
C GLY A 84 13.84 6.33 -2.21
N ILE A 85 14.30 7.25 -1.35
CA ILE A 85 13.60 8.50 -1.07
C ILE A 85 13.28 9.31 -2.34
N THR A 86 14.23 9.48 -3.23
CA THR A 86 14.04 10.30 -4.44
C THR A 86 13.07 9.67 -5.44
N LEU A 87 13.06 8.34 -5.52
CA LEU A 87 12.09 7.60 -6.35
C LEU A 87 10.66 7.85 -5.84
N TYR A 88 10.45 7.70 -4.54
CA TYR A 88 9.13 7.84 -3.96
C TYR A 88 8.66 9.29 -3.88
N GLU A 89 9.54 10.25 -3.60
CA GLU A 89 9.18 11.68 -3.67
C GLU A 89 8.69 12.06 -5.06
N LYS A 90 9.42 11.63 -6.12
CA LYS A 90 8.98 11.84 -7.51
C LYS A 90 7.63 11.17 -7.78
N TRP A 91 7.43 9.96 -7.30
CA TRP A 91 6.16 9.25 -7.53
C TRP A 91 4.99 9.86 -6.76
N MET A 92 5.24 10.50 -5.61
CA MET A 92 4.23 11.29 -4.91
C MET A 92 3.76 12.49 -5.75
N ASP A 93 4.64 13.08 -6.56
CA ASP A 93 4.26 14.12 -7.52
C ASP A 93 3.37 13.54 -8.63
N ASP A 94 3.67 12.36 -9.12
CA ASP A 94 2.81 11.68 -10.09
C ASP A 94 1.40 11.45 -9.53
N ILE A 95 1.25 11.19 -8.22
CA ILE A 95 -0.07 11.07 -7.55
C ILE A 95 -0.81 12.41 -7.59
N ILE A 96 -0.13 13.51 -7.27
CA ILE A 96 -0.72 14.86 -7.31
C ILE A 96 -1.24 15.17 -8.72
N ASP A 97 -0.42 14.90 -9.74
CA ASP A 97 -0.73 15.18 -11.15
C ASP A 97 -1.88 14.29 -11.69
N ASN A 98 -2.06 13.11 -11.12
CA ASN A 98 -3.12 12.18 -11.52
C ASN A 98 -4.44 12.38 -10.78
N GLN A 99 -4.51 13.24 -9.75
CA GLN A 99 -5.76 13.47 -9.03
C GLN A 99 -6.77 14.22 -9.89
N ARG A 100 -7.96 13.68 -10.06
CA ARG A 100 -9.05 14.33 -10.75
C ARG A 100 -9.70 15.45 -9.92
N GLU A 101 -10.43 16.34 -10.58
CA GLU A 101 -11.11 17.48 -9.95
C GLU A 101 -12.05 17.05 -8.82
N ALA A 102 -12.75 15.92 -8.97
CA ALA A 102 -13.61 15.35 -7.94
C ALA A 102 -12.88 14.81 -6.70
N GLY A 103 -11.55 14.72 -6.75
CA GLY A 103 -10.70 14.24 -5.65
C GLY A 103 -10.26 12.79 -5.76
N GLU A 104 -10.83 12.00 -6.68
CA GLU A 104 -10.41 10.61 -6.89
C GLU A 104 -9.00 10.51 -7.48
N ILE A 105 -8.27 9.43 -7.17
CA ILE A 105 -7.03 9.05 -7.83
C ILE A 105 -7.21 7.74 -8.60
N SER A 106 -6.24 7.43 -9.44
CA SER A 106 -6.19 6.14 -10.12
C SER A 106 -5.52 5.08 -9.23
N GLY A 107 -5.99 3.85 -9.28
CA GLY A 107 -5.27 2.71 -8.69
C GLY A 107 -3.98 2.34 -9.43
N ILE A 108 -3.70 3.01 -10.57
CA ILE A 108 -2.47 2.86 -11.37
C ILE A 108 -1.91 4.25 -11.62
N ILE A 109 -0.68 4.52 -11.21
CA ILE A 109 -0.05 5.84 -11.34
C ILE A 109 1.37 5.71 -11.90
N PRO A 110 1.69 6.40 -13.00
CA PRO A 110 0.81 7.24 -13.82
C PRO A 110 -0.29 6.43 -14.52
N SER A 111 -1.45 7.06 -14.67
CA SER A 111 -2.57 6.44 -15.37
C SER A 111 -2.49 6.69 -16.88
N SER A 112 -2.81 5.67 -17.67
CA SER A 112 -3.03 5.79 -19.12
C SER A 112 -4.50 6.06 -19.49
N GLY A 113 -5.27 6.64 -18.57
CA GLY A 113 -6.68 6.96 -18.73
C GLY A 113 -7.65 5.94 -18.13
N TRP A 114 -7.15 4.90 -17.50
CA TRP A 114 -7.94 3.90 -16.77
C TRP A 114 -7.44 3.74 -15.32
N GLY A 115 -8.11 2.92 -14.52
CA GLY A 115 -7.76 2.71 -13.12
C GLY A 115 -8.47 3.68 -12.15
N TYR A 116 -9.35 4.56 -12.67
CA TYR A 116 -10.20 5.42 -11.87
C TYR A 116 -11.56 4.78 -11.57
N GLY A 117 -12.29 5.38 -10.65
CA GLY A 117 -13.61 4.94 -10.22
C GLY A 117 -13.60 4.20 -8.90
N GLU A 118 -14.73 3.59 -8.59
CA GLU A 118 -14.90 2.94 -7.27
C GLU A 118 -14.23 1.57 -7.16
N TRP A 119 -13.79 0.98 -8.27
CA TRP A 119 -13.31 -0.40 -8.26
C TRP A 119 -11.93 -0.61 -7.60
N PRO A 120 -10.91 0.29 -7.71
CA PRO A 120 -9.70 0.12 -6.91
C PRO A 120 -9.99 0.36 -5.42
N GLY A 121 -10.55 1.52 -5.13
CA GLY A 121 -11.06 1.90 -3.82
C GLY A 121 -10.00 2.19 -2.76
N PRO A 122 -10.44 2.43 -1.53
CA PRO A 122 -9.60 2.94 -0.46
C PRO A 122 -8.35 2.11 -0.14
N VAL A 123 -8.38 0.80 -0.37
CA VAL A 123 -7.21 -0.07 -0.14
C VAL A 123 -6.04 0.30 -1.05
N TRP A 124 -6.31 0.59 -2.32
CA TRP A 124 -5.29 1.05 -3.29
C TRP A 124 -4.92 2.50 -3.07
N ASP A 125 -5.91 3.34 -2.87
CA ASP A 125 -5.78 4.79 -2.80
C ASP A 125 -5.07 5.26 -1.52
N ALA A 126 -5.01 4.43 -0.46
CA ALA A 126 -4.26 4.70 0.78
C ALA A 126 -2.75 4.91 0.55
N VAL A 127 -2.24 4.63 -0.65
CA VAL A 127 -0.86 4.88 -1.06
C VAL A 127 -0.39 6.29 -0.72
N MET A 128 -1.25 7.30 -0.93
CA MET A 128 -0.94 8.70 -0.68
C MET A 128 -0.79 9.05 0.80
N PHE A 129 -1.23 8.18 1.71
CA PHE A 129 -1.03 8.30 3.15
C PHE A 129 0.10 7.39 3.64
N ILE A 130 0.13 6.14 3.17
CA ILE A 130 1.07 5.12 3.67
C ILE A 130 2.51 5.44 3.26
N ILE A 131 2.75 5.78 1.98
CA ILE A 131 4.12 6.04 1.51
C ILE A 131 4.73 7.29 2.16
N PRO A 132 4.08 8.47 2.20
CA PRO A 132 4.64 9.61 2.93
C PRO A 132 4.87 9.35 4.41
N ASN A 133 4.01 8.53 5.04
CA ASN A 133 4.22 8.09 6.42
C ASN A 133 5.50 7.26 6.55
N ALA A 134 5.72 6.29 5.65
CA ALA A 134 6.94 5.49 5.66
C ALA A 134 8.20 6.35 5.39
N LEU A 135 8.14 7.29 4.45
CA LEU A 135 9.25 8.22 4.20
C LEU A 135 9.59 9.04 5.44
N TYR A 136 8.57 9.48 6.19
CA TYR A 136 8.80 10.18 7.46
C TYR A 136 9.41 9.25 8.51
N ASP A 137 8.92 8.03 8.66
CA ASP A 137 9.41 7.08 9.66
C ASP A 137 10.87 6.64 9.39
N TYR A 138 11.26 6.47 8.11
CA TYR A 138 12.61 6.03 7.75
C TYR A 138 13.64 7.17 7.60
N TYR A 139 13.21 8.35 7.15
CA TYR A 139 14.12 9.46 6.83
C TYR A 139 13.89 10.71 7.66
N GLY A 140 12.79 10.81 8.43
CA GLY A 140 12.40 12.03 9.12
C GLY A 140 11.94 13.15 8.18
N GLU A 141 11.54 12.81 6.95
CA GLU A 141 11.30 13.73 5.85
C GLU A 141 9.81 14.04 5.69
N SER A 142 9.41 15.30 5.85
CA SER A 142 8.01 15.76 5.83
C SER A 142 7.54 16.37 4.51
N ARG A 143 8.44 16.64 3.55
CA ARG A 143 8.10 17.34 2.28
C ARG A 143 7.00 16.63 1.49
N SER A 144 7.05 15.29 1.42
CA SER A 144 6.02 14.51 0.75
C SER A 144 4.66 14.67 1.43
N ILE A 145 4.63 14.72 2.77
CA ILE A 145 3.42 14.99 3.55
C ILE A 145 2.90 16.40 3.23
N GLU A 146 3.77 17.41 3.29
CA GLU A 146 3.41 18.81 3.03
C GLU A 146 2.81 19.00 1.63
N ARG A 147 3.45 18.41 0.61
CA ARG A 147 3.03 18.51 -0.79
C ARG A 147 1.74 17.78 -1.07
N LEU A 148 1.55 16.59 -0.50
CA LEU A 148 0.34 15.78 -0.69
C LEU A 148 -0.83 16.23 0.19
N TYR A 149 -0.62 17.02 1.21
CA TYR A 149 -1.67 17.40 2.16
C TYR A 149 -2.94 17.95 1.49
N PRO A 150 -2.87 18.87 0.50
CA PRO A 150 -4.07 19.32 -0.23
C PRO A 150 -4.75 18.21 -1.04
N THR A 151 -3.95 17.29 -1.63
CA THR A 151 -4.45 16.14 -2.39
C THR A 151 -5.18 15.15 -1.47
N MET A 152 -4.62 14.88 -0.30
CA MET A 152 -5.25 14.05 0.74
C MET A 152 -6.59 14.64 1.22
N LEU A 153 -6.66 15.96 1.41
CA LEU A 153 -7.91 16.62 1.80
C LEU A 153 -9.00 16.44 0.74
N ARG A 154 -8.69 16.69 -0.53
CA ARG A 154 -9.66 16.49 -1.62
C ARG A 154 -10.10 15.02 -1.74
N TYR A 155 -9.18 14.10 -1.53
CA TYR A 155 -9.52 12.68 -1.53
C TYR A 155 -10.45 12.30 -0.37
N LEU A 156 -10.17 12.76 0.86
CA LEU A 156 -11.07 12.53 2.00
C LEU A 156 -12.46 13.13 1.78
N ASP A 157 -12.54 14.30 1.15
CA ASP A 157 -13.83 14.91 0.78
C ASP A 157 -14.55 14.08 -0.30
N TYR A 158 -13.84 13.54 -1.28
CA TYR A 158 -14.38 12.57 -2.23
C TYR A 158 -14.94 11.33 -1.51
N LEU A 159 -14.20 10.72 -0.60
CA LEU A 159 -14.66 9.54 0.15
C LEU A 159 -15.92 9.84 0.98
N LYS A 160 -16.03 11.03 1.58
CA LYS A 160 -17.26 11.44 2.30
C LYS A 160 -18.49 11.41 1.40
N THR A 161 -18.36 11.74 0.11
CA THR A 161 -19.49 11.67 -0.84
C THR A 161 -19.94 10.24 -1.13
N LYS A 162 -19.09 9.25 -0.81
CA LYS A 162 -19.33 7.83 -1.05
C LYS A 162 -19.77 7.07 0.21
N GLU A 163 -19.73 7.70 1.37
CA GLU A 163 -20.17 7.09 2.62
C GLU A 163 -21.65 6.69 2.56
N LYS A 164 -21.94 5.50 3.09
CA LYS A 164 -23.29 5.03 3.41
C LYS A 164 -23.32 4.61 4.88
N ASP A 165 -24.08 5.32 5.69
CA ASP A 165 -24.17 5.07 7.13
C ASP A 165 -22.79 5.04 7.85
N GLY A 166 -21.83 5.83 7.36
CA GLY A 166 -20.46 5.89 7.89
C GLY A 166 -19.51 4.83 7.37
N TYR A 167 -19.92 3.98 6.42
CA TYR A 167 -19.11 2.94 5.80
C TYR A 167 -18.83 3.23 4.33
N LEU A 168 -17.79 2.59 3.77
CA LEU A 168 -17.47 2.65 2.34
C LEU A 168 -17.72 1.28 1.68
N PRO A 169 -18.86 1.09 1.01
CA PRO A 169 -19.27 -0.22 0.48
C PRO A 169 -18.72 -0.52 -0.93
N PHE A 170 -17.54 -0.04 -1.28
CA PHE A 170 -16.94 -0.20 -2.61
C PHE A 170 -15.44 -0.52 -2.53
N GLY A 171 -14.84 -0.89 -3.65
CA GLY A 171 -13.43 -1.25 -3.80
C GLY A 171 -13.20 -2.74 -4.02
N LEU A 172 -11.97 -3.09 -4.40
CA LEU A 172 -11.58 -4.49 -4.69
C LEU A 172 -11.49 -5.35 -3.42
N GLY A 173 -11.15 -4.73 -2.29
CA GLY A 173 -10.97 -5.45 -1.04
C GLY A 173 -9.79 -6.41 -1.07
N ASP A 174 -10.04 -7.69 -0.76
CA ASP A 174 -9.05 -8.76 -0.72
C ASP A 174 -8.81 -9.29 -2.14
N TRP A 175 -7.69 -8.90 -2.75
CA TRP A 175 -7.39 -9.20 -4.16
C TRP A 175 -6.81 -10.60 -4.33
N VAL A 176 -7.39 -11.36 -5.27
CA VAL A 176 -6.96 -12.74 -5.62
C VAL A 176 -6.87 -13.66 -4.39
N TYR A 177 -7.90 -13.62 -3.57
CA TYR A 177 -8.02 -14.45 -2.37
C TYR A 177 -7.96 -15.95 -2.68
N TRP A 178 -7.51 -16.73 -1.69
CA TRP A 178 -7.52 -18.19 -1.75
C TRP A 178 -8.62 -18.76 -0.87
N LYS A 179 -9.64 -19.39 -1.47
CA LYS A 179 -10.77 -20.09 -0.82
C LYS A 179 -11.76 -19.23 -0.02
N ALA A 180 -11.42 -18.04 0.40
CA ALA A 180 -12.27 -17.21 1.23
C ALA A 180 -12.21 -15.75 0.81
N THR A 181 -13.36 -15.09 0.79
CA THR A 181 -13.51 -13.67 0.44
C THR A 181 -13.71 -12.86 1.71
N THR A 182 -12.98 -11.77 1.86
CA THR A 182 -13.21 -10.79 2.92
C THR A 182 -14.17 -9.71 2.43
N ASN A 183 -15.08 -9.27 3.27
CA ASN A 183 -16.07 -8.25 2.97
C ASN A 183 -15.42 -6.92 2.53
N ASN A 184 -15.78 -6.43 1.34
CA ASN A 184 -15.19 -5.20 0.78
C ASN A 184 -15.54 -3.95 1.60
N GLU A 185 -16.74 -3.87 2.15
CA GLU A 185 -17.12 -2.74 3.01
C GLU A 185 -16.26 -2.72 4.29
N TYR A 186 -15.92 -3.89 4.84
CA TYR A 186 -15.00 -3.98 5.97
C TYR A 186 -13.59 -3.49 5.60
N THR A 187 -13.01 -4.02 4.53
CA THR A 187 -11.64 -3.65 4.12
C THR A 187 -11.54 -2.18 3.75
N SER A 188 -12.48 -1.67 2.97
CA SER A 188 -12.48 -0.27 2.53
C SER A 188 -12.71 0.70 3.70
N THR A 189 -13.61 0.37 4.64
CA THR A 189 -13.82 1.21 5.82
C THR A 189 -12.62 1.15 6.79
N ALA A 190 -11.94 0.02 6.87
CA ALA A 190 -10.72 -0.12 7.67
C ALA A 190 -9.57 0.75 7.12
N TYR A 191 -9.40 0.82 5.80
CA TYR A 191 -8.44 1.74 5.19
C TYR A 191 -8.86 3.20 5.31
N TYR A 192 -10.15 3.50 5.20
CA TYR A 192 -10.68 4.84 5.48
C TYR A 192 -10.38 5.31 6.91
N TYR A 193 -10.47 4.40 7.88
CA TYR A 193 -10.00 4.66 9.25
C TYR A 193 -8.49 4.97 9.27
N LEU A 194 -7.67 4.18 8.54
CA LEU A 194 -6.22 4.40 8.46
C LEU A 194 -5.90 5.78 7.88
N ASP A 195 -6.59 6.17 6.80
CA ASP A 195 -6.41 7.48 6.16
C ASP A 195 -6.63 8.62 7.16
N TYR A 196 -7.72 8.59 7.92
CA TYR A 196 -7.98 9.60 8.96
C TYR A 196 -6.97 9.55 10.12
N LYS A 197 -6.55 8.36 10.53
CA LYS A 197 -5.52 8.19 11.55
C LYS A 197 -4.18 8.81 11.11
N LEU A 198 -3.77 8.54 9.88
CA LEU A 198 -2.56 9.13 9.30
C LEU A 198 -2.72 10.64 9.07
N MET A 199 -3.89 11.09 8.61
CA MET A 199 -4.17 12.51 8.45
C MET A 199 -4.09 13.28 9.77
N ALA A 200 -4.56 12.71 10.88
CA ALA A 200 -4.39 13.30 12.22
C ALA A 200 -2.90 13.43 12.59
N ARG A 201 -2.11 12.39 12.33
CA ARG A 201 -0.65 12.42 12.51
C ARG A 201 -0.01 13.52 11.67
N PHE A 202 -0.35 13.61 10.39
CA PHE A 202 0.20 14.60 9.46
C PHE A 202 -0.20 16.02 9.83
N ALA A 203 -1.45 16.24 10.23
CA ALA A 203 -1.87 17.54 10.74
C ALA A 203 -1.03 17.98 11.94
N SER A 204 -0.82 17.08 12.91
CA SER A 204 0.06 17.35 14.07
C SER A 204 1.50 17.68 13.67
N LEU A 205 2.08 16.90 12.75
CA LEU A 205 3.46 17.13 12.25
C LEU A 205 3.61 18.49 11.57
N LEU A 206 2.56 18.93 10.87
CA LEU A 206 2.55 20.22 10.16
C LEU A 206 2.04 21.39 11.02
N GLY A 207 1.84 21.19 12.33
CA GLY A 207 1.32 22.23 13.23
C GLY A 207 -0.11 22.66 12.93
N LYS A 208 -0.90 21.79 12.29
CA LYS A 208 -2.32 22.01 11.95
C LYS A 208 -3.22 21.35 13.01
N ASP A 209 -4.50 21.74 13.02
CA ASP A 209 -5.48 21.10 13.90
C ASP A 209 -5.72 19.64 13.48
N ALA A 210 -5.35 18.72 14.37
CA ALA A 210 -5.51 17.28 14.18
C ALA A 210 -6.84 16.75 14.73
N ALA A 211 -7.54 17.49 15.58
CA ALA A 211 -8.71 17.03 16.32
C ALA A 211 -9.82 16.50 15.40
N PRO A 212 -10.22 17.17 14.31
CA PRO A 212 -11.30 16.67 13.44
C PRO A 212 -10.99 15.30 12.80
N TYR A 213 -9.73 15.07 12.45
CA TYR A 213 -9.29 13.81 11.85
C TYR A 213 -9.24 12.69 12.90
N GLN A 214 -8.76 12.99 14.10
CA GLN A 214 -8.73 12.04 15.20
C GLN A 214 -10.15 11.63 15.64
N GLU A 215 -11.08 12.58 15.73
CA GLU A 215 -12.49 12.32 16.06
C GLU A 215 -13.15 11.41 15.00
N LYS A 216 -12.92 11.69 13.70
CA LYS A 216 -13.44 10.84 12.64
C LYS A 216 -12.81 9.44 12.67
N ALA A 217 -11.52 9.31 12.89
CA ALA A 217 -10.85 8.03 13.06
C ALA A 217 -11.45 7.23 14.23
N ASN A 218 -11.65 7.85 15.39
CA ASN A 218 -12.26 7.21 16.55
C ASN A 218 -13.70 6.75 16.25
N THR A 219 -14.46 7.56 15.54
CA THR A 219 -15.82 7.22 15.10
C THR A 219 -15.81 6.01 14.18
N LEU A 220 -14.94 6.00 13.15
CA LEU A 220 -14.80 4.89 12.23
C LEU A 220 -14.37 3.60 12.94
N LYS A 221 -13.40 3.67 13.87
CA LYS A 221 -13.00 2.52 14.69
C LYS A 221 -14.18 1.95 15.47
N SER A 222 -15.01 2.81 16.05
CA SER A 222 -16.21 2.40 16.80
C SER A 222 -17.24 1.72 15.89
N LEU A 223 -17.53 2.31 14.72
CA LEU A 223 -18.45 1.77 13.73
C LEU A 223 -17.98 0.40 13.19
N ILE A 224 -16.68 0.27 12.87
CA ILE A 224 -16.10 -0.99 12.41
C ILE A 224 -16.27 -2.06 13.46
N ASN A 225 -15.96 -1.78 14.73
CA ASN A 225 -16.12 -2.74 15.82
C ASN A 225 -17.57 -3.10 16.07
N GLN A 226 -18.47 -2.12 15.99
CA GLN A 226 -19.90 -2.37 16.18
C GLN A 226 -20.47 -3.32 15.11
N LYS A 227 -20.07 -3.16 13.86
CA LYS A 227 -20.62 -3.93 12.72
C LYS A 227 -19.91 -5.24 12.47
N PHE A 228 -18.57 -5.26 12.57
CA PHE A 228 -17.75 -6.35 12.06
C PHE A 228 -17.07 -7.19 13.15
N PHE A 229 -16.95 -6.71 14.39
CA PHE A 229 -16.34 -7.48 15.47
C PHE A 229 -17.37 -8.33 16.21
N LYS A 230 -17.20 -9.65 16.19
CA LYS A 230 -18.03 -10.62 16.92
C LYS A 230 -17.37 -10.89 18.26
N ALA A 231 -17.83 -10.22 19.32
CA ALA A 231 -17.19 -10.24 20.64
C ALA A 231 -17.14 -11.64 21.28
N GLU A 232 -18.16 -12.47 21.03
CA GLU A 232 -18.27 -13.83 21.59
C GLU A 232 -17.22 -14.77 21.05
N THR A 233 -16.82 -14.58 19.79
CA THR A 233 -15.85 -15.44 19.08
C THR A 233 -14.51 -14.78 18.85
N SER A 234 -14.39 -13.47 19.13
CA SER A 234 -13.22 -12.64 18.82
C SER A 234 -12.85 -12.64 17.33
N VAL A 235 -13.87 -12.64 16.46
CA VAL A 235 -13.70 -12.74 15.00
C VAL A 235 -14.20 -11.47 14.32
N TYR A 236 -13.44 -10.98 13.36
CA TYR A 236 -13.85 -9.89 12.45
C TYR A 236 -14.49 -10.41 11.18
N ALA A 237 -15.54 -9.73 10.74
CA ALA A 237 -16.27 -10.01 9.50
C ALA A 237 -16.56 -11.51 9.33
N GLU A 238 -16.06 -12.15 8.27
CA GLU A 238 -16.22 -13.58 7.98
C GLU A 238 -15.20 -14.48 8.69
N GLY A 239 -14.24 -13.90 9.43
CA GLY A 239 -13.18 -14.67 10.10
C GLY A 239 -12.05 -15.10 9.16
N THR A 240 -11.95 -14.50 7.99
CA THR A 240 -10.85 -14.76 7.06
C THR A 240 -9.51 -14.33 7.65
N GLN A 241 -8.41 -14.90 7.17
CA GLN A 241 -7.06 -14.49 7.56
C GLN A 241 -6.86 -12.99 7.37
N THR A 242 -7.29 -12.45 6.22
CA THR A 242 -7.23 -11.02 5.91
C THR A 242 -8.01 -10.18 6.91
N ALA A 243 -9.23 -10.58 7.28
CA ALA A 243 -10.05 -9.83 8.22
C ALA A 243 -9.39 -9.71 9.60
N GLN A 244 -8.85 -10.82 10.11
CA GLN A 244 -8.17 -10.84 11.41
C GLN A 244 -6.86 -10.08 11.38
N ALA A 245 -6.02 -10.31 10.35
CA ALA A 245 -4.73 -9.65 10.18
C ALA A 245 -4.89 -8.13 10.05
N LEU A 246 -5.87 -7.66 9.26
CA LEU A 246 -6.14 -6.25 9.05
C LEU A 246 -6.56 -5.55 10.35
N ALA A 247 -7.42 -6.18 11.15
CA ALA A 247 -7.84 -5.63 12.44
C ALA A 247 -6.66 -5.44 13.40
N LEU A 248 -5.76 -6.43 13.47
CA LEU A 248 -4.56 -6.36 14.30
C LEU A 248 -3.58 -5.30 13.78
N TYR A 249 -3.29 -5.32 12.48
CA TYR A 249 -2.33 -4.42 11.83
C TYR A 249 -2.71 -2.94 11.97
N LEU A 250 -3.98 -2.62 11.78
CA LEU A 250 -4.46 -1.23 11.88
C LEU A 250 -4.73 -0.78 13.32
N GLY A 251 -4.70 -1.69 14.31
CA GLY A 251 -5.02 -1.38 15.70
C GLY A 251 -6.51 -1.13 15.92
N LEU A 252 -7.37 -1.85 15.19
CA LEU A 252 -8.83 -1.78 15.34
C LEU A 252 -9.32 -2.55 16.55
N VAL A 253 -8.60 -3.59 16.96
CA VAL A 253 -9.02 -4.51 18.01
C VAL A 253 -9.28 -3.76 19.33
N PRO A 254 -10.40 -4.05 20.03
CA PRO A 254 -10.65 -3.52 21.37
C PRO A 254 -9.55 -3.93 22.35
N GLU A 255 -9.20 -3.02 23.25
CA GLU A 255 -8.16 -3.23 24.27
C GLU A 255 -8.37 -4.55 25.03
N GLY A 256 -7.28 -5.32 25.15
CA GLY A 256 -7.27 -6.62 25.83
C GLY A 256 -7.84 -7.79 25.03
N LYS A 257 -8.23 -7.59 23.77
CA LYS A 257 -8.70 -8.65 22.88
C LYS A 257 -7.69 -9.07 21.81
N GLU A 258 -6.53 -8.40 21.73
CA GLU A 258 -5.54 -8.60 20.68
C GLU A 258 -5.07 -10.06 20.60
N GLN A 259 -4.77 -10.68 21.75
CA GLN A 259 -4.32 -12.07 21.77
C GLN A 259 -5.41 -13.03 21.27
N LEU A 260 -6.67 -12.79 21.63
CA LEU A 260 -7.78 -13.64 21.19
C LEU A 260 -7.98 -13.56 19.67
N VAL A 261 -7.87 -12.35 19.09
CA VAL A 261 -7.94 -12.15 17.63
C VAL A 261 -6.74 -12.78 16.94
N ALA A 262 -5.54 -12.67 17.53
CA ALA A 262 -4.32 -13.29 17.00
C ALA A 262 -4.37 -14.83 17.03
N ASP A 263 -4.99 -15.41 18.05
CA ASP A 263 -5.22 -16.85 18.13
C ASP A 263 -6.16 -17.32 17.00
N LYS A 264 -7.22 -16.54 16.71
CA LYS A 264 -8.12 -16.81 15.57
C LYS A 264 -7.44 -16.67 14.21
N LEU A 265 -6.41 -15.85 14.09
CA LEU A 265 -5.59 -15.74 12.87
C LEU A 265 -4.78 -17.03 12.59
N ARG A 266 -4.46 -17.81 13.64
CA ARG A 266 -3.68 -19.06 13.54
C ARG A 266 -4.55 -20.29 13.21
N GLU A 267 -5.83 -20.25 13.48
CA GLU A 267 -6.80 -21.33 13.19
C GLU A 267 -7.16 -21.36 11.68
#